data_570297f34c2dfbb83ccb32b54f40ac37
#
_entry.id   570297f34c2dfbb83ccb32b54f40ac37
#
_cell.length_a   1.000
_cell.length_b   1.000
_cell.length_c   1.000
_cell.angle_alpha   90.00
_cell.angle_beta   90.00
_cell.angle_gamma   90.00
#
_symmetry.space_group_name_H-M   'P 1'
#
loop_
_entity.id
_entity.type
_entity.pdbx_description
1 polymer ?
#
loop_
_entity_poly.entity_id
_entity_poly.type
_entity_poly.pdbx_seq_one_letter_code
_entity_poly.pdbx_strand_id
1 'polypeptide(L)'
;MRSWRHASTKSRSESGIRTVEEATAWGWDKLQDVTDRPRREAEILLADHLHCSRAVLLAHPERILSSADVEGFASDIRCRASGEPLPYVRGRIEFLGLDISVTPDVLIPRPETEQLVERGRAWLAHHPRCTILDVGTGSGCIAVALAARSE
;
A
#
# COMPACT_ATOMS: atom_id res chain seq x y z
N MET A 1 39.12 7.47 -2.11
CA MET A 1 38.60 6.44 -1.21
C MET A 1 38.00 7.13 0.02
N ARG A 2 36.69 7.35 0.05
CA ARG A 2 35.98 7.87 1.25
C ARG A 2 35.20 6.72 1.85
N SER A 3 35.68 6.25 3.00
CA SER A 3 35.06 5.22 3.84
C SER A 3 33.73 5.77 4.38
N TRP A 4 32.61 5.28 3.91
CA TRP A 4 31.31 5.47 4.55
C TRP A 4 31.29 4.58 5.79
N ARG A 5 31.49 5.17 6.95
CA ARG A 5 31.30 4.51 8.24
C ARG A 5 29.79 4.22 8.38
N HIS A 6 29.44 2.94 8.47
CA HIS A 6 28.14 2.50 8.93
C HIS A 6 27.96 3.01 10.36
N ALA A 7 27.13 4.03 10.51
CA ALA A 7 26.60 4.37 11.82
C ALA A 7 25.76 3.19 12.27
N SER A 8 26.19 2.51 13.33
CA SER A 8 25.47 1.42 13.98
C SER A 8 24.12 1.94 14.44
N THR A 9 23.06 1.70 13.64
CA THR A 9 21.69 2.09 13.98
C THR A 9 21.26 1.16 15.11
N LYS A 10 21.23 1.68 16.34
CA LYS A 10 20.68 1.01 17.51
C LYS A 10 19.25 0.60 17.16
N SER A 11 18.99 -0.71 17.02
CA SER A 11 17.63 -1.24 16.76
C SER A 11 16.68 -0.64 17.79
N ARG A 12 15.79 0.23 17.32
CA ARG A 12 14.73 0.82 18.15
C ARG A 12 13.75 -0.29 18.54
N SER A 13 13.47 -0.44 19.83
CA SER A 13 12.47 -1.38 20.31
C SER A 13 11.06 -0.83 20.08
N GLU A 14 10.10 -1.69 19.78
CA GLU A 14 8.67 -1.34 19.65
C GLU A 14 8.12 -0.65 20.91
N SER A 15 8.60 -1.06 22.08
CA SER A 15 8.15 -0.53 23.39
C SER A 15 8.45 0.97 23.62
N GLY A 16 9.22 1.61 22.74
CA GLY A 16 9.53 3.04 22.82
C GLY A 16 8.73 3.92 21.86
N ILE A 17 7.86 3.35 21.03
CA ILE A 17 7.08 4.11 20.03
C ILE A 17 5.90 4.79 20.74
N ARG A 18 5.79 6.11 20.59
CA ARG A 18 4.71 6.93 21.15
C ARG A 18 4.09 7.90 20.16
N THR A 19 4.85 8.31 19.13
CA THR A 19 4.41 9.32 18.15
C THR A 19 4.46 8.77 16.73
N VAL A 20 3.80 9.47 15.82
CA VAL A 20 3.85 9.20 14.37
C VAL A 20 5.28 9.21 13.84
N GLU A 21 6.10 10.20 14.26
CA GLU A 21 7.50 10.28 13.85
C GLU A 21 8.32 9.06 14.29
N GLU A 22 8.15 8.64 15.55
CA GLU A 22 8.85 7.48 16.09
C GLU A 22 8.43 6.18 15.39
N ALA A 23 7.12 6.03 15.12
CA ALA A 23 6.58 4.88 14.41
C ALA A 23 7.11 4.80 12.97
N THR A 24 7.05 5.90 12.23
CA THR A 24 7.55 5.94 10.85
C THR A 24 9.05 5.71 10.77
N ALA A 25 9.81 6.24 11.72
CA ALA A 25 11.26 6.02 11.78
C ALA A 25 11.60 4.56 12.12
N TRP A 26 10.83 3.92 13.00
CA TRP A 26 10.98 2.51 13.32
C TRP A 26 10.61 1.62 12.13
N GLY A 27 9.47 1.88 11.47
CA GLY A 27 9.05 1.14 10.28
C GLY A 27 10.04 1.28 9.12
N TRP A 28 10.57 2.48 8.90
CA TRP A 28 11.65 2.70 7.93
C TRP A 28 12.87 1.81 8.22
N ASP A 29 13.35 1.77 9.47
CA ASP A 29 14.49 0.95 9.87
C ASP A 29 14.26 -0.54 9.56
N LYS A 30 13.05 -1.05 9.80
CA LYS A 30 12.69 -2.45 9.55
C LYS A 30 12.56 -2.83 8.07
N LEU A 31 12.26 -1.87 7.21
CA LEU A 31 11.99 -2.11 5.79
C LEU A 31 13.17 -1.76 4.86
N GLN A 32 14.30 -1.26 5.38
CA GLN A 32 15.44 -0.79 4.57
C GLN A 32 15.97 -1.83 3.58
N ASP A 33 16.03 -3.10 3.98
CA ASP A 33 16.58 -4.18 3.17
C ASP A 33 15.48 -4.94 2.38
N VAL A 34 14.21 -4.49 2.47
CA VAL A 34 13.05 -5.20 1.91
C VAL A 34 12.47 -4.50 0.69
N THR A 35 12.60 -3.18 0.63
CA THR A 35 12.02 -2.35 -0.43
C THR A 35 12.91 -1.16 -0.77
N ASP A 36 12.78 -0.63 -1.97
CA ASP A 36 13.44 0.60 -2.42
C ASP A 36 12.79 1.88 -1.87
N ARG A 37 11.62 1.78 -1.21
CA ARG A 37 10.84 2.89 -0.67
C ARG A 37 10.42 2.69 0.79
N PRO A 38 11.33 2.30 1.69
CA PRO A 38 10.98 1.84 3.04
C PRO A 38 10.21 2.88 3.85
N ARG A 39 10.61 4.15 3.78
CA ARG A 39 9.92 5.23 4.49
C ARG A 39 8.49 5.43 3.99
N ARG A 40 8.31 5.43 2.66
CA ARG A 40 6.99 5.62 2.06
C ARG A 40 6.05 4.48 2.42
N GLU A 41 6.53 3.24 2.41
CA GLU A 41 5.71 2.09 2.77
C GLU A 41 5.34 2.10 4.26
N ALA A 42 6.26 2.46 5.15
CA ALA A 42 5.96 2.64 6.57
C ALA A 42 4.90 3.74 6.81
N GLU A 43 5.01 4.88 6.12
CA GLU A 43 4.03 5.96 6.19
C GLU A 43 2.64 5.53 5.66
N ILE A 44 2.59 4.73 4.59
CA ILE A 44 1.33 4.20 4.04
C ILE A 44 0.66 3.26 5.04
N LEU A 45 1.42 2.29 5.60
CA LEU A 45 0.88 1.33 6.56
C LEU A 45 0.37 2.03 7.82
N LEU A 46 1.10 3.01 8.33
CA LEU A 46 0.65 3.78 9.50
C LEU A 46 -0.60 4.63 9.19
N ALA A 47 -0.66 5.26 8.01
CA ALA A 47 -1.81 6.05 7.58
C ALA A 47 -3.07 5.19 7.43
N ASP A 48 -2.95 3.98 6.86
CA ASP A 48 -4.05 3.02 6.76
C ASP A 48 -4.55 2.61 8.14
N HIS A 49 -3.63 2.34 9.06
CA HIS A 49 -3.94 1.93 10.43
C HIS A 49 -4.67 3.03 11.22
N LEU A 50 -4.26 4.28 11.01
CA LEU A 50 -4.88 5.45 11.64
C LEU A 50 -6.12 5.98 10.88
N HIS A 51 -6.53 5.31 9.80
CA HIS A 51 -7.64 5.72 8.93
C HIS A 51 -7.54 7.18 8.47
N CYS A 52 -6.34 7.62 8.10
CA CYS A 52 -6.10 8.98 7.63
C CYS A 52 -5.29 8.99 6.32
N SER A 53 -5.26 10.13 5.62
CA SER A 53 -4.39 10.28 4.48
C SER A 53 -2.92 10.43 4.91
N ARG A 54 -2.00 9.99 4.04
CA ARG A 54 -0.56 10.20 4.27
C ARG A 54 -0.21 11.67 4.47
N ALA A 55 -0.93 12.59 3.80
CA ALA A 55 -0.72 14.03 3.97
C ALA A 55 -1.04 14.48 5.41
N VAL A 56 -2.15 14.00 5.98
CA VAL A 56 -2.52 14.27 7.38
C VAL A 56 -1.50 13.67 8.34
N LEU A 57 -1.03 12.45 8.07
CA LEU A 57 0.01 11.82 8.87
C LEU A 57 1.28 12.67 8.94
N LEU A 58 1.75 13.15 7.78
CA LEU A 58 2.97 13.96 7.67
C LEU A 58 2.84 15.37 8.25
N ALA A 59 1.61 15.90 8.32
CA ALA A 59 1.34 17.19 8.93
C ALA A 59 1.37 17.17 10.47
N HIS A 60 1.27 15.98 11.09
CA HIS A 60 1.19 15.80 12.53
C HIS A 60 2.17 14.73 13.06
N PRO A 61 3.49 14.93 12.88
CA PRO A 61 4.50 13.97 13.32
C PRO A 61 4.52 13.76 14.84
N GLU A 62 4.09 14.77 15.60
CA GLU A 62 3.98 14.78 17.07
C GLU A 62 2.75 14.04 17.61
N ARG A 63 1.79 13.66 16.76
CA ARG A 63 0.57 12.98 17.18
C ARG A 63 0.90 11.72 17.97
N ILE A 64 0.30 11.64 19.18
CA ILE A 64 0.47 10.48 20.05
C ILE A 64 -0.38 9.32 19.52
N LEU A 65 0.21 8.13 19.53
CA LEU A 65 -0.41 6.87 19.13
C LEU A 65 -0.88 6.11 20.36
N SER A 66 -2.02 5.44 20.25
CA SER A 66 -2.45 4.47 21.27
C SER A 66 -1.59 3.20 21.19
N SER A 67 -1.57 2.42 22.26
CA SER A 67 -0.88 1.12 22.25
C SER A 67 -1.43 0.17 21.20
N ALA A 68 -2.73 0.21 20.95
CA ALA A 68 -3.38 -0.59 19.91
C ALA A 68 -2.92 -0.19 18.50
N ASP A 69 -2.79 1.14 18.23
CA ASP A 69 -2.27 1.63 16.95
C ASP A 69 -0.82 1.18 16.71
N VAL A 70 0.01 1.27 17.75
CA VAL A 70 1.41 0.85 17.69
C VAL A 70 1.51 -0.66 17.44
N GLU A 71 0.75 -1.47 18.15
CA GLU A 71 0.77 -2.92 18.04
C GLU A 71 0.30 -3.40 16.66
N GLY A 72 -0.80 -2.86 16.14
CA GLY A 72 -1.32 -3.18 14.82
C GLY A 72 -0.35 -2.74 13.72
N PHE A 73 0.14 -1.50 13.76
CA PHE A 73 1.17 -1.04 12.83
C PHE A 73 2.43 -1.90 12.86
N ALA A 74 2.92 -2.27 14.05
CA ALA A 74 4.08 -3.12 14.19
C ALA A 74 3.86 -4.53 13.60
N SER A 75 2.64 -5.05 13.69
CA SER A 75 2.25 -6.31 13.04
C SER A 75 2.37 -6.20 11.52
N ASP A 76 1.83 -5.13 10.93
CA ASP A 76 1.89 -4.90 9.49
C ASP A 76 3.33 -4.72 8.99
N ILE A 77 4.15 -3.98 9.72
CA ILE A 77 5.58 -3.83 9.41
C ILE A 77 6.31 -5.17 9.47
N ARG A 78 6.04 -6.02 10.47
CA ARG A 78 6.65 -7.36 10.57
C ARG A 78 6.23 -8.25 9.40
N CYS A 79 4.95 -8.22 9.02
CA CYS A 79 4.43 -8.95 7.87
C CYS A 79 5.13 -8.48 6.59
N ARG A 80 5.23 -7.16 6.38
CA ARG A 80 5.94 -6.59 5.21
C ARG A 80 7.44 -6.93 5.23
N ALA A 81 8.08 -6.89 6.39
CA ALA A 81 9.50 -7.20 6.57
C ALA A 81 9.81 -8.69 6.31
N SER A 82 8.83 -9.59 6.44
CA SER A 82 8.98 -11.01 6.06
C SER A 82 8.93 -11.24 4.55
N GLY A 83 8.71 -10.20 3.73
CA GLY A 83 8.67 -10.27 2.28
C GLY A 83 7.26 -10.23 1.68
N GLU A 84 6.21 -10.18 2.52
CA GLU A 84 4.82 -10.08 2.02
C GLU A 84 4.65 -8.79 1.19
N PRO A 85 4.09 -8.86 -0.03
CA PRO A 85 3.81 -7.69 -0.84
C PRO A 85 2.93 -6.66 -0.14
N LEU A 86 3.28 -5.37 -0.25
CA LEU A 86 2.53 -4.28 0.39
C LEU A 86 1.01 -4.33 0.14
N PRO A 87 0.51 -4.59 -1.09
CA PRO A 87 -0.93 -4.70 -1.32
C PRO A 87 -1.62 -5.81 -0.52
N TYR A 88 -0.95 -6.93 -0.27
CA TYR A 88 -1.52 -8.03 0.54
C TYR A 88 -1.55 -7.67 2.02
N VAL A 89 -0.50 -7.01 2.54
CA VAL A 89 -0.50 -6.49 3.92
C VAL A 89 -1.64 -5.48 4.13
N ARG A 90 -1.89 -4.62 3.13
CA ARG A 90 -2.98 -3.63 3.15
C ARG A 90 -4.37 -4.23 2.89
N GLY A 91 -4.43 -5.43 2.28
CA GLY A 91 -5.67 -6.03 1.78
C GLY A 91 -6.28 -5.32 0.57
N ARG A 92 -5.60 -4.34 -0.01
CA ARG A 92 -6.11 -3.51 -1.11
C ARG A 92 -5.00 -2.89 -1.96
N ILE A 93 -5.37 -2.54 -3.19
CA ILE A 93 -4.55 -1.77 -4.12
C ILE A 93 -5.42 -0.75 -4.86
N GLU A 94 -4.85 0.42 -5.13
CA GLU A 94 -5.46 1.38 -6.05
C GLU A 94 -5.25 0.92 -7.50
N PHE A 95 -6.34 0.92 -8.28
CA PHE A 95 -6.32 0.58 -9.70
C PHE A 95 -7.28 1.51 -10.43
N LEU A 96 -6.76 2.41 -11.29
CA LEU A 96 -7.54 3.44 -12.00
C LEU A 96 -8.44 4.27 -11.07
N GLY A 97 -7.94 4.66 -9.91
CA GLY A 97 -8.67 5.45 -8.91
C GLY A 97 -9.69 4.65 -8.08
N LEU A 98 -9.76 3.34 -8.26
CA LEU A 98 -10.63 2.44 -7.50
C LEU A 98 -9.81 1.67 -6.45
N ASP A 99 -10.33 1.55 -5.24
CA ASP A 99 -9.77 0.64 -4.24
C ASP A 99 -10.25 -0.80 -4.52
N ILE A 100 -9.33 -1.65 -4.96
CA ILE A 100 -9.58 -3.06 -5.26
C ILE A 100 -9.05 -3.91 -4.10
N SER A 101 -9.92 -4.74 -3.52
CA SER A 101 -9.52 -5.70 -2.50
C SER A 101 -8.65 -6.80 -3.10
N VAL A 102 -7.56 -7.13 -2.42
CA VAL A 102 -6.65 -8.21 -2.83
C VAL A 102 -6.25 -9.06 -1.62
N THR A 103 -6.11 -10.35 -1.87
CA THR A 103 -5.59 -11.34 -0.92
C THR A 103 -4.50 -12.17 -1.61
N PRO A 104 -3.72 -12.96 -0.87
CA PRO A 104 -2.75 -13.88 -1.48
C PRO A 104 -3.34 -14.87 -2.49
N ASP A 105 -4.66 -15.06 -2.51
CA ASP A 105 -5.35 -15.95 -3.44
C ASP A 105 -5.52 -15.37 -4.85
N VAL A 106 -5.29 -14.07 -5.02
CA VAL A 106 -5.44 -13.38 -6.31
C VAL A 106 -4.17 -12.65 -6.71
N LEU A 107 -3.93 -12.56 -8.01
CA LEU A 107 -2.80 -11.77 -8.52
C LEU A 107 -3.03 -10.27 -8.25
N ILE A 108 -2.01 -9.60 -7.72
CA ILE A 108 -2.00 -8.15 -7.58
C ILE A 108 -2.13 -7.52 -8.96
N PRO A 109 -3.13 -6.66 -9.21
CA PRO A 109 -3.26 -5.90 -10.45
C PRO A 109 -1.96 -5.21 -10.85
N ARG A 110 -1.58 -5.35 -12.13
CA ARG A 110 -0.36 -4.75 -12.66
C ARG A 110 -0.68 -3.44 -13.39
N PRO A 111 0.23 -2.45 -13.38
CA PRO A 111 0.04 -1.19 -14.08
C PRO A 111 -0.27 -1.35 -15.58
N GLU A 112 0.30 -2.37 -16.22
CA GLU A 112 0.06 -2.65 -17.64
C GLU A 112 -1.41 -3.03 -17.91
N THR A 113 -2.10 -3.57 -16.91
CA THR A 113 -3.52 -3.93 -17.01
C THR A 113 -4.43 -2.70 -17.12
N GLU A 114 -4.00 -1.55 -16.61
CA GLU A 114 -4.73 -0.29 -16.74
C GLU A 114 -4.89 0.11 -18.21
N GLN A 115 -3.86 -0.09 -19.03
CA GLN A 115 -3.93 0.19 -20.48
C GLN A 115 -4.97 -0.70 -21.19
N LEU A 116 -5.16 -1.94 -20.73
CA LEU A 116 -6.19 -2.82 -21.26
C LEU A 116 -7.59 -2.26 -20.98
N VAL A 117 -7.80 -1.79 -19.74
CA VAL A 117 -9.08 -1.15 -19.36
C VAL A 117 -9.34 0.12 -20.14
N GLU A 118 -8.32 0.97 -20.33
CA GLU A 118 -8.47 2.20 -21.14
C GLU A 118 -8.89 1.90 -22.59
N ARG A 119 -8.25 0.90 -23.22
CA ARG A 119 -8.63 0.44 -24.56
C ARG A 119 -10.05 -0.14 -24.58
N GLY A 120 -10.42 -0.91 -23.55
CA GLY A 120 -11.76 -1.45 -23.37
C GLY A 120 -12.80 -0.33 -23.26
N ARG A 121 -12.55 0.69 -22.46
CA ARG A 121 -13.41 1.88 -22.31
C ARG A 121 -13.60 2.62 -23.65
N ALA A 122 -12.52 2.84 -24.38
CA ALA A 122 -12.59 3.48 -25.70
C ALA A 122 -13.44 2.67 -26.69
N TRP A 123 -13.32 1.33 -26.68
CA TRP A 123 -14.16 0.46 -27.51
C TRP A 123 -15.63 0.49 -27.08
N LEU A 124 -15.92 0.46 -25.78
CA LEU A 124 -17.26 0.49 -25.21
C LEU A 124 -18.03 1.78 -25.53
N ALA A 125 -17.34 2.90 -25.66
CA ALA A 125 -17.94 4.17 -26.05
C ALA A 125 -18.67 4.08 -27.41
N HIS A 126 -18.23 3.17 -28.28
CA HIS A 126 -18.84 2.92 -29.58
C HIS A 126 -19.79 1.70 -29.61
N HIS A 127 -19.84 0.93 -28.52
CA HIS A 127 -20.62 -0.30 -28.40
C HIS A 127 -21.44 -0.35 -27.09
N PRO A 128 -22.40 0.59 -26.90
CA PRO A 128 -23.08 0.79 -25.61
C PRO A 128 -24.01 -0.37 -25.17
N ARG A 129 -24.29 -1.30 -26.06
CA ARG A 129 -25.19 -2.46 -25.82
C ARG A 129 -24.46 -3.79 -25.93
N CYS A 130 -23.23 -3.88 -25.40
CA CYS A 130 -22.49 -5.14 -25.40
C CYS A 130 -22.48 -5.76 -24.02
N THR A 131 -22.27 -7.08 -24.00
CA THR A 131 -21.95 -7.85 -22.77
C THR A 131 -20.48 -8.17 -22.78
N ILE A 132 -19.81 -7.97 -21.64
CA ILE A 132 -18.39 -8.27 -21.46
C ILE A 132 -18.28 -9.51 -20.59
N LEU A 133 -17.40 -10.42 -20.98
CA LEU A 133 -17.01 -11.57 -20.20
C LEU A 133 -15.52 -11.42 -19.84
N ASP A 134 -15.20 -11.36 -18.54
CA ASP A 134 -13.85 -11.36 -18.02
C ASP A 134 -13.47 -12.78 -17.58
N VAL A 135 -12.58 -13.43 -18.32
CA VAL A 135 -12.15 -14.81 -18.07
C VAL A 135 -10.82 -14.79 -17.32
N GLY A 136 -10.78 -15.47 -16.15
CA GLY A 136 -9.60 -15.40 -15.28
C GLY A 136 -9.56 -14.07 -14.50
N THR A 137 -10.69 -13.60 -14.05
CA THR A 137 -10.93 -12.26 -13.48
C THR A 137 -10.00 -11.88 -12.32
N GLY A 138 -9.41 -12.84 -11.59
CA GLY A 138 -8.52 -12.59 -10.45
C GLY A 138 -9.20 -11.73 -9.37
N SER A 139 -8.66 -10.55 -9.11
CA SER A 139 -9.25 -9.58 -8.16
C SER A 139 -10.51 -8.89 -8.69
N GLY A 140 -10.91 -9.13 -9.94
CA GLY A 140 -12.02 -8.43 -10.58
C GLY A 140 -11.68 -7.02 -11.06
N CYS A 141 -10.44 -6.59 -11.00
CA CYS A 141 -10.04 -5.20 -11.27
C CYS A 141 -10.43 -4.72 -12.67
N ILE A 142 -10.35 -5.58 -13.71
CA ILE A 142 -10.74 -5.24 -15.08
C ILE A 142 -12.27 -5.06 -15.15
N ALA A 143 -13.03 -6.05 -14.68
CA ALA A 143 -14.49 -6.03 -14.72
C ALA A 143 -15.05 -4.84 -13.96
N VAL A 144 -14.56 -4.60 -12.73
CA VAL A 144 -14.99 -3.47 -11.89
C VAL A 144 -14.63 -2.14 -12.54
N ALA A 145 -13.41 -1.99 -13.06
CA ALA A 145 -12.97 -0.76 -13.69
C ALA A 145 -13.73 -0.46 -15.00
N LEU A 146 -14.10 -1.48 -15.77
CA LEU A 146 -14.93 -1.29 -16.97
C LEU A 146 -16.39 -0.95 -16.62
N ALA A 147 -16.91 -1.50 -15.50
CA ALA A 147 -18.27 -1.23 -15.03
C ALA A 147 -18.40 0.14 -14.34
N ALA A 148 -17.34 0.58 -13.64
CA ALA A 148 -17.28 1.91 -13.04
C ALA A 148 -17.23 2.96 -14.17
N ARG A 149 -18.38 3.54 -14.50
CA ARG A 149 -18.46 4.63 -15.47
C ARG A 149 -17.75 5.84 -14.85
N SER A 150 -16.69 6.32 -15.50
CA SER A 150 -16.24 7.68 -15.26
C SER A 150 -17.38 8.62 -15.69
N GLU A 151 -17.96 9.33 -14.72
CA GLU A 151 -18.82 10.47 -14.96
C GLU A 151 -18.07 11.57 -15.69
#